data_5e029a827dbe648e05f3f2b8924e1c5b
#
_entry.id   5e029a827dbe648e05f3f2b8924e1c5b
#
_cell.length_a   1.000
_cell.length_b   1.000
_cell.length_c   1.000
_cell.angle_alpha   90.00
_cell.angle_beta   90.00
_cell.angle_gamma   90.00
#
_symmetry.space_group_name_H-M   'P 1'
#
loop_
_entity.id
_entity.type
_entity.pdbx_description
1 polymer ?
#
loop_
_entity_poly.entity_id
_entity_poly.type
_entity_poly.pdbx_seq_one_letter_code
_entity_poly.pdbx_strand_id
1 'polypeptide(L)'
;RYRTYFGKETCPDLFAWIVPESKDIARVGLATTKNPRFYFDKFMLGKNFSVMEMQAGTIPLYHPKQKMVRDNCYLLGDASGYVKATTLGGIIPGMKQAQVLVDCIDNKKDYGIELKKLRKRMNLHLRLRKVMNKFSDKDWDSVLKLLGQEKVRKVFEEHTRENPLPLVMKTLFREPRFLKFVKY
;
A
#
# COMPACT_ATOMS: atom_id res chain seq x y z
N ARG A 1 12.41 3.43 -15.83
CA ARG A 1 12.00 2.45 -14.80
C ARG A 1 11.50 3.19 -13.58
N TYR A 2 10.41 2.71 -12.98
CA TYR A 2 9.97 3.16 -11.66
C TYR A 2 10.99 2.76 -10.59
N ARG A 3 11.28 3.68 -9.68
CA ARG A 3 12.14 3.42 -8.53
C ARG A 3 11.35 3.66 -7.24
N THR A 4 11.43 2.74 -6.30
CA THR A 4 10.82 2.86 -4.98
C THR A 4 11.91 2.71 -3.92
N TYR A 5 11.86 3.54 -2.90
CA TYR A 5 12.86 3.62 -1.85
C TYR A 5 12.20 3.32 -0.51
N PHE A 6 12.84 2.47 0.26
CA PHE A 6 12.42 2.04 1.59
C PHE A 6 13.54 2.32 2.59
N GLY A 7 13.22 2.22 3.86
CA GLY A 7 14.17 2.38 4.94
C GLY A 7 13.92 3.62 5.78
N LYS A 8 14.30 3.55 7.06
CA LYS A 8 14.00 4.59 8.06
C LYS A 8 14.69 5.91 7.77
N GLU A 9 15.86 5.85 7.14
CA GLU A 9 16.61 7.03 6.74
C GLU A 9 15.94 7.82 5.62
N THR A 10 15.27 7.11 4.69
CA THR A 10 14.57 7.72 3.55
C THR A 10 13.13 8.05 3.91
N CYS A 11 12.42 7.08 4.48
CA CYS A 11 11.01 7.18 4.80
C CYS A 11 10.68 6.21 5.96
N PRO A 12 10.36 6.70 7.15
CA PRO A 12 10.38 5.88 8.37
C PRO A 12 9.31 4.78 8.43
N ASP A 13 8.22 4.90 7.70
CA ASP A 13 7.06 4.01 7.84
C ASP A 13 6.36 3.63 6.54
N LEU A 14 6.63 4.31 5.42
CA LEU A 14 6.04 3.97 4.12
C LEU A 14 7.13 3.86 3.04
N PHE A 15 7.15 4.73 2.05
CA PHE A 15 8.14 4.70 0.97
C PHE A 15 8.21 6.01 0.19
N ALA A 16 9.33 6.23 -0.50
CA ALA A 16 9.48 7.27 -1.50
C ALA A 16 9.55 6.65 -2.90
N TRP A 17 9.30 7.45 -3.94
CA TRP A 17 9.31 6.97 -5.32
C TRP A 17 9.82 8.03 -6.29
N ILE A 18 10.35 7.55 -7.42
CA ILE A 18 10.65 8.34 -8.62
C ILE A 18 10.02 7.62 -9.81
N VAL A 19 9.11 8.30 -10.48
CA VAL A 19 8.37 7.79 -11.64
C VAL A 19 8.67 8.68 -12.85
N PRO A 20 9.51 8.25 -13.80
CA PRO A 20 9.75 9.00 -15.02
C PRO A 20 8.47 9.14 -15.85
N GLU A 21 8.15 10.35 -16.29
CA GLU A 21 7.09 10.63 -17.27
C GLU A 21 7.67 10.82 -18.67
N SER A 22 8.85 11.41 -18.77
CA SER A 22 9.60 11.59 -20.01
C SER A 22 11.11 11.41 -19.77
N LYS A 23 11.94 11.80 -20.75
CA LYS A 23 13.38 11.83 -20.57
C LYS A 23 13.82 12.85 -19.52
N ASP A 24 13.09 13.97 -19.43
CA ASP A 24 13.48 15.13 -18.65
C ASP A 24 12.52 15.40 -17.46
N ILE A 25 11.39 14.71 -17.39
CA ILE A 25 10.34 14.93 -16.38
C ILE A 25 10.12 13.65 -15.57
N ALA A 26 10.05 13.79 -14.25
CA ALA A 26 9.70 12.72 -13.35
C ALA A 26 8.79 13.21 -12.22
N ARG A 27 7.86 12.35 -11.78
CA ARG A 27 7.14 12.54 -10.52
C ARG A 27 7.95 11.94 -9.38
N VAL A 28 8.31 12.79 -8.45
CA VAL A 28 9.02 12.40 -7.22
C VAL A 28 8.05 12.57 -6.06
N GLY A 29 7.94 11.56 -5.22
CA GLY A 29 7.05 11.62 -4.08
C GLY A 29 7.53 10.82 -2.90
N LEU A 30 6.92 11.10 -1.76
CA LEU A 30 7.15 10.40 -0.51
C LEU A 30 5.84 10.36 0.28
N ALA A 31 5.55 9.23 0.89
CA ALA A 31 4.44 9.08 1.82
C ALA A 31 4.98 8.64 3.18
N THR A 32 4.56 9.32 4.24
CA THR A 32 4.91 8.98 5.63
C THR A 32 3.87 9.54 6.60
N THR A 33 3.74 8.94 7.77
CA THR A 33 2.97 9.50 8.89
C THR A 33 3.81 10.45 9.77
N LYS A 34 5.10 10.60 9.46
CA LYS A 34 6.11 11.34 10.24
C LYS A 34 6.64 12.52 9.44
N ASN A 35 6.30 13.77 9.81
CA ASN A 35 6.83 14.99 9.21
C ASN A 35 7.19 14.86 7.69
N PRO A 36 6.20 14.76 6.78
CA PRO A 36 6.43 14.46 5.37
C PRO A 36 7.31 15.50 4.69
N ARG A 37 7.22 16.76 5.07
CA ARG A 37 8.04 17.83 4.49
C ARG A 37 9.53 17.60 4.76
N PHE A 38 9.88 17.32 6.01
CA PHE A 38 11.28 17.05 6.39
C PHE A 38 11.89 15.89 5.61
N TYR A 39 11.18 14.75 5.56
CA TYR A 39 11.66 13.58 4.84
C TYR A 39 11.68 13.78 3.32
N PHE A 40 10.76 14.55 2.77
CA PHE A 40 10.75 14.86 1.35
C PHE A 40 11.96 15.77 0.98
N ASP A 41 12.21 16.82 1.74
CA ASP A 41 13.34 17.70 1.52
C ASP A 41 14.66 16.93 1.67
N LYS A 42 14.79 16.08 2.70
CA LYS A 42 15.94 15.16 2.87
C LYS A 42 16.10 14.21 1.68
N PHE A 43 15.01 13.65 1.17
CA PHE A 43 15.02 12.73 0.01
C PHE A 43 15.45 13.45 -1.27
N MET A 44 15.15 14.74 -1.41
CA MET A 44 15.53 15.56 -2.56
C MET A 44 16.98 16.04 -2.50
N LEU A 45 17.63 16.06 -1.32
CA LEU A 45 19.01 16.48 -1.19
C LEU A 45 19.94 15.65 -2.09
N GLY A 46 20.83 16.33 -2.80
CA GLY A 46 21.81 15.73 -3.72
C GLY A 46 21.21 15.20 -5.03
N LYS A 47 19.93 15.45 -5.28
CA LYS A 47 19.32 15.17 -6.58
C LYS A 47 19.21 16.47 -7.38
N ASN A 48 19.79 16.48 -8.56
CA ASN A 48 19.76 17.64 -9.47
C ASN A 48 18.41 17.74 -10.18
N PHE A 49 17.33 17.98 -9.40
CA PHE A 49 15.99 18.19 -9.94
C PHE A 49 15.57 19.65 -9.76
N SER A 50 15.04 20.26 -10.84
CA SER A 50 14.27 21.50 -10.74
C SER A 50 12.82 21.17 -10.46
N VAL A 51 12.25 21.74 -9.40
CA VAL A 51 10.85 21.51 -9.04
C VAL A 51 9.97 22.39 -9.93
N MET A 52 9.11 21.77 -10.74
CA MET A 52 8.14 22.47 -11.59
C MET A 52 6.83 22.72 -10.84
N GLU A 53 6.35 21.76 -10.10
CA GLU A 53 5.10 21.81 -9.36
C GLU A 53 5.22 20.98 -8.08
N MET A 54 4.53 21.40 -7.01
CA MET A 54 4.46 20.65 -5.77
C MET A 54 3.00 20.40 -5.38
N GLN A 55 2.70 19.15 -5.09
CA GLN A 55 1.39 18.72 -4.60
C GLN A 55 1.55 17.97 -3.29
N ALA A 56 0.65 18.19 -2.35
CA ALA A 56 0.61 17.47 -1.09
C ALA A 56 -0.85 17.19 -0.69
N GLY A 57 -1.06 16.09 0.00
CA GLY A 57 -2.38 15.72 0.47
C GLY A 57 -2.33 14.62 1.51
N THR A 58 -3.44 14.39 2.19
CA THR A 58 -3.60 13.31 3.15
C THR A 58 -4.25 12.12 2.49
N ILE A 59 -3.64 10.95 2.61
CA ILE A 59 -4.21 9.68 2.18
C ILE A 59 -4.81 8.99 3.40
N PRO A 60 -6.13 8.76 3.46
CA PRO A 60 -6.76 8.07 4.58
C PRO A 60 -6.32 6.61 4.60
N LEU A 61 -5.85 6.15 5.74
CA LEU A 61 -5.49 4.75 5.92
C LEU A 61 -6.70 3.95 6.39
N TYR A 62 -6.80 2.71 5.93
CA TYR A 62 -7.85 1.79 6.35
C TYR A 62 -7.90 1.63 7.87
N HIS A 63 -9.09 1.80 8.43
CA HIS A 63 -9.37 1.57 9.85
C HIS A 63 -10.49 0.51 10.00
N PRO A 64 -10.24 -0.60 10.74
CA PRO A 64 -11.17 -1.73 10.80
C PRO A 64 -12.52 -1.41 11.47
N LYS A 65 -12.56 -0.39 12.35
CA LYS A 65 -13.77 0.07 13.05
C LYS A 65 -14.49 1.22 12.36
N GLN A 66 -14.06 1.64 11.15
CA GLN A 66 -14.73 2.70 10.39
C GLN A 66 -16.17 2.26 10.08
N LYS A 67 -17.13 3.09 10.50
CA LYS A 67 -18.53 2.92 10.10
C LYS A 67 -18.67 3.28 8.63
N MET A 68 -19.26 2.38 7.84
CA MET A 68 -19.43 2.54 6.38
C MET A 68 -20.78 3.11 6.02
N VAL A 69 -21.73 3.03 6.94
CA VAL A 69 -23.12 3.49 6.76
C VAL A 69 -23.52 4.30 7.97
N ARG A 70 -24.21 5.41 7.72
CA ARG A 70 -24.94 6.16 8.74
C ARG A 70 -26.20 6.71 8.08
N ASP A 71 -27.35 6.36 8.60
CA ASP A 71 -28.65 6.69 8.01
C ASP A 71 -28.69 6.23 6.52
N ASN A 72 -28.97 7.14 5.58
CA ASN A 72 -28.94 6.85 4.15
C ASN A 72 -27.61 7.23 3.47
N CYS A 73 -26.55 7.49 4.24
CA CYS A 73 -25.24 7.86 3.72
C CYS A 73 -24.30 6.65 3.73
N TYR A 74 -23.65 6.40 2.59
CA TYR A 74 -22.71 5.29 2.37
C TYR A 74 -21.33 5.85 2.02
N LEU A 75 -20.28 5.39 2.72
CA LEU A 75 -18.91 5.78 2.43
C LEU A 75 -18.30 4.87 1.39
N LEU A 76 -17.62 5.45 0.40
CA LEU A 76 -16.92 4.77 -0.69
C LEU A 76 -15.49 5.27 -0.88
N GLY A 77 -14.63 4.41 -1.41
CA GLY A 77 -13.28 4.75 -1.83
C GLY A 77 -12.45 5.36 -0.70
N ASP A 78 -11.73 6.41 -1.00
CA ASP A 78 -10.84 7.09 -0.04
C ASP A 78 -11.63 7.69 1.14
N ALA A 79 -12.85 8.20 0.93
CA ALA A 79 -13.71 8.69 2.00
C ALA A 79 -14.03 7.62 3.06
N SER A 80 -14.03 6.35 2.67
CA SER A 80 -14.20 5.20 3.57
C SER A 80 -12.88 4.66 4.14
N GLY A 81 -11.74 5.19 3.70
CA GLY A 81 -10.42 4.69 4.04
C GLY A 81 -10.07 3.34 3.40
N TYR A 82 -10.77 2.91 2.34
CA TYR A 82 -10.46 1.63 1.67
C TYR A 82 -9.21 1.74 0.80
N VAL A 83 -8.14 2.17 1.42
CA VAL A 83 -6.79 2.30 0.83
C VAL A 83 -5.89 1.21 1.41
N LYS A 84 -5.22 0.46 0.55
CA LYS A 84 -4.31 -0.62 0.97
C LYS A 84 -3.12 -0.06 1.76
N ALA A 85 -3.01 -0.38 3.02
CA ALA A 85 -1.95 0.13 3.89
C ALA A 85 -0.53 -0.25 3.42
N THR A 86 -0.36 -1.28 2.60
CA THR A 86 0.95 -1.70 2.08
C THR A 86 1.44 -0.84 0.92
N THR A 87 0.54 -0.35 0.05
CA THR A 87 0.90 0.30 -1.22
C THR A 87 0.24 1.66 -1.44
N LEU A 88 -0.63 2.10 -0.53
CA LEU A 88 -1.46 3.30 -0.64
C LEU A 88 -2.39 3.31 -1.88
N GLY A 89 -2.65 2.14 -2.46
CA GLY A 89 -3.55 2.00 -3.61
C GLY A 89 -5.01 1.89 -3.18
N GLY A 90 -5.84 2.88 -3.53
CA GLY A 90 -7.26 2.94 -3.20
C GLY A 90 -8.21 2.61 -4.37
N ILE A 91 -7.78 2.79 -5.63
CA ILE A 91 -8.65 2.68 -6.82
C ILE A 91 -9.37 1.32 -6.87
N ILE A 92 -8.64 0.21 -6.89
CA ILE A 92 -9.25 -1.13 -7.01
C ILE A 92 -10.10 -1.50 -5.80
N PRO A 93 -9.66 -1.29 -4.55
CA PRO A 93 -10.56 -1.49 -3.40
C PRO A 93 -11.81 -0.64 -3.46
N GLY A 94 -11.71 0.64 -3.87
CA GLY A 94 -12.84 1.55 -4.03
C GLY A 94 -13.84 1.06 -5.09
N MET A 95 -13.36 0.63 -6.26
CA MET A 95 -14.21 0.05 -7.32
C MET A 95 -14.95 -1.21 -6.83
N LYS A 96 -14.23 -2.12 -6.13
CA LYS A 96 -14.87 -3.31 -5.56
C LYS A 96 -15.90 -2.96 -4.48
N GLN A 97 -15.64 -1.92 -3.72
CA GLN A 97 -16.56 -1.42 -2.71
C GLN A 97 -17.82 -0.84 -3.36
N ALA A 98 -17.67 -0.08 -4.46
CA ALA A 98 -18.79 0.45 -5.22
C ALA A 98 -19.67 -0.67 -5.80
N GLN A 99 -19.05 -1.71 -6.36
CA GLN A 99 -19.79 -2.88 -6.86
C GLN A 99 -20.61 -3.55 -5.76
N VAL A 100 -20.01 -3.77 -4.56
CA VAL A 100 -20.74 -4.32 -3.41
C VAL A 100 -21.91 -3.42 -3.01
N LEU A 101 -21.75 -2.09 -3.07
CA LEU A 101 -22.84 -1.16 -2.73
C LEU A 101 -24.00 -1.27 -3.71
N VAL A 102 -23.72 -1.28 -5.03
CA VAL A 102 -24.75 -1.47 -6.06
C VAL A 102 -25.50 -2.77 -5.83
N ASP A 103 -24.79 -3.89 -5.66
CA ASP A 103 -25.39 -5.19 -5.38
C ASP A 103 -26.27 -5.18 -4.11
N CYS A 104 -25.88 -4.39 -3.09
CA CYS A 104 -26.69 -4.27 -1.87
C CYS A 104 -27.96 -3.45 -2.09
N ILE A 105 -27.89 -2.37 -2.87
CA ILE A 105 -29.06 -1.55 -3.20
C ILE A 105 -30.08 -2.37 -3.99
N ASP A 106 -29.61 -3.03 -5.06
CA ASP A 106 -30.47 -3.81 -5.97
C ASP A 106 -31.15 -4.98 -5.25
N ASN A 107 -30.42 -5.63 -4.36
CA ASN A 107 -30.91 -6.85 -3.66
C ASN A 107 -31.33 -6.60 -2.20
N LYS A 108 -31.44 -5.35 -1.77
CA LYS A 108 -31.83 -4.93 -0.40
C LYS A 108 -31.01 -5.61 0.70
N LYS A 109 -29.70 -5.74 0.50
CA LYS A 109 -28.75 -6.36 1.45
C LYS A 109 -28.07 -5.32 2.33
N ASP A 110 -27.59 -5.74 3.49
CA ASP A 110 -26.78 -4.90 4.38
C ASP A 110 -25.36 -4.73 3.82
N TYR A 111 -25.03 -3.48 3.43
CA TYR A 111 -23.73 -3.11 2.88
C TYR A 111 -22.57 -3.38 3.87
N GLY A 112 -22.76 -3.10 5.15
CA GLY A 112 -21.75 -3.34 6.18
C GLY A 112 -21.40 -4.82 6.34
N ILE A 113 -22.39 -5.71 6.15
CA ILE A 113 -22.23 -7.17 6.20
C ILE A 113 -21.52 -7.66 4.93
N GLU A 114 -21.96 -7.23 3.76
CA GLU A 114 -21.41 -7.67 2.46
C GLU A 114 -19.94 -7.24 2.26
N LEU A 115 -19.51 -6.16 2.88
CA LEU A 115 -18.10 -5.75 2.89
C LEU A 115 -17.16 -6.71 3.62
N LYS A 116 -17.65 -7.74 4.32
CA LYS A 116 -16.84 -8.65 5.16
C LYS A 116 -15.64 -9.27 4.43
N LYS A 117 -15.82 -9.68 3.17
CA LYS A 117 -14.74 -10.27 2.35
C LYS A 117 -13.65 -9.22 2.05
N LEU A 118 -14.05 -8.00 1.69
CA LEU A 118 -13.14 -6.92 1.38
C LEU A 118 -12.41 -6.46 2.65
N ARG A 119 -13.11 -6.34 3.77
CA ARG A 119 -12.52 -6.02 5.10
C ARG A 119 -11.43 -7.02 5.50
N LYS A 120 -11.62 -8.33 5.25
CA LYS A 120 -10.58 -9.33 5.54
C LYS A 120 -9.28 -9.05 4.78
N ARG A 121 -9.38 -8.68 3.50
CA ARG A 121 -8.21 -8.31 2.67
C ARG A 121 -7.53 -7.04 3.18
N MET A 122 -8.32 -6.02 3.50
CA MET A 122 -7.79 -4.75 4.03
C MET A 122 -7.12 -4.95 5.40
N ASN A 123 -7.69 -5.78 6.27
CA ASN A 123 -7.08 -6.15 7.55
C ASN A 123 -5.72 -6.84 7.36
N LEU A 124 -5.56 -7.67 6.34
CA LEU A 124 -4.29 -8.31 6.05
C LEU A 124 -3.25 -7.30 5.56
N HIS A 125 -3.62 -6.37 4.67
CA HIS A 125 -2.74 -5.26 4.30
C HIS A 125 -2.29 -4.44 5.50
N LEU A 126 -3.19 -4.17 6.45
CA LEU A 126 -2.87 -3.44 7.67
C LEU A 126 -1.88 -4.22 8.57
N ARG A 127 -2.07 -5.54 8.70
CA ARG A 127 -1.13 -6.41 9.45
C ARG A 127 0.24 -6.44 8.79
N LEU A 128 0.30 -6.63 7.48
CA LEU A 128 1.56 -6.59 6.72
C LEU A 128 2.28 -5.24 6.90
N ARG A 129 1.55 -4.12 6.84
CA ARG A 129 2.14 -2.78 7.08
C ARG A 129 2.72 -2.68 8.49
N LYS A 130 2.02 -3.19 9.51
CA LYS A 130 2.52 -3.19 10.90
C LYS A 130 3.84 -3.96 11.04
N VAL A 131 3.98 -5.08 10.34
CA VAL A 131 5.22 -5.85 10.26
C VAL A 131 6.30 -5.05 9.55
N MET A 132 6.02 -4.52 8.36
CA MET A 132 6.96 -3.73 7.56
C MET A 132 7.49 -2.49 8.30
N ASN A 133 6.65 -1.83 9.10
CA ASN A 133 7.05 -0.66 9.87
C ASN A 133 8.07 -0.97 11.00
N LYS A 134 8.22 -2.24 11.36
CA LYS A 134 9.25 -2.68 12.33
C LYS A 134 10.60 -2.99 11.68
N PHE A 135 10.65 -3.10 10.35
CA PHE A 135 11.89 -3.42 9.64
C PHE A 135 12.96 -2.36 9.86
N SER A 136 14.17 -2.81 10.12
CA SER A 136 15.38 -2.02 10.00
C SER A 136 15.77 -1.85 8.53
N ASP A 137 16.72 -0.96 8.23
CA ASP A 137 17.24 -0.80 6.87
C ASP A 137 17.91 -2.08 6.36
N LYS A 138 18.61 -2.82 7.25
CA LYS A 138 19.16 -4.15 6.94
C LYS A 138 18.09 -5.20 6.60
N ASP A 139 16.91 -5.11 7.25
CA ASP A 139 15.78 -5.98 6.91
C ASP A 139 15.23 -5.64 5.53
N TRP A 140 15.11 -4.34 5.21
CA TRP A 140 14.69 -3.90 3.88
C TRP A 140 15.64 -4.38 2.79
N ASP A 141 16.96 -4.24 2.98
CA ASP A 141 17.97 -4.76 2.04
C ASP A 141 17.80 -6.26 1.82
N SER A 142 17.61 -6.99 2.92
CA SER A 142 17.40 -8.44 2.88
C SER A 142 16.10 -8.81 2.14
N VAL A 143 14.99 -8.12 2.43
CA VAL A 143 13.70 -8.32 1.75
C VAL A 143 13.83 -8.04 0.27
N LEU A 144 14.41 -6.91 -0.11
CA LEU A 144 14.58 -6.52 -1.52
C LEU A 144 15.46 -7.51 -2.28
N LYS A 145 16.54 -8.00 -1.66
CA LYS A 145 17.39 -9.04 -2.24
C LYS A 145 16.62 -10.35 -2.48
N LEU A 146 15.76 -10.76 -1.54
CA LEU A 146 14.91 -11.94 -1.71
C LEU A 146 13.83 -11.74 -2.78
N LEU A 147 13.20 -10.56 -2.82
CA LEU A 147 12.21 -10.22 -3.85
C LEU A 147 12.80 -10.15 -5.26
N GLY A 148 14.09 -9.83 -5.38
CA GLY A 148 14.81 -9.80 -6.66
C GLY A 148 15.07 -11.18 -7.28
N GLN A 149 14.89 -12.28 -6.53
CA GLN A 149 15.09 -13.63 -7.06
C GLN A 149 13.98 -13.99 -8.08
N GLU A 150 14.37 -14.62 -9.18
CA GLU A 150 13.45 -14.98 -10.27
C GLU A 150 12.25 -15.81 -9.77
N LYS A 151 12.49 -16.81 -8.93
CA LYS A 151 11.45 -17.66 -8.36
C LYS A 151 10.39 -16.89 -7.54
N VAL A 152 10.79 -15.78 -6.91
CA VAL A 152 9.89 -14.91 -6.14
C VAL A 152 9.19 -13.93 -7.08
N ARG A 153 9.90 -13.35 -8.04
CA ARG A 153 9.32 -12.46 -9.06
C ARG A 153 8.19 -13.14 -9.81
N LYS A 154 8.35 -14.41 -10.23
CA LYS A 154 7.29 -15.21 -10.87
C LYS A 154 6.02 -15.27 -10.01
N VAL A 155 6.15 -15.43 -8.69
CA VAL A 155 4.97 -15.42 -7.80
C VAL A 155 4.23 -14.06 -7.86
N PHE A 156 4.96 -12.95 -7.95
CA PHE A 156 4.37 -11.60 -8.04
C PHE A 156 3.78 -11.30 -9.44
N GLU A 157 4.25 -11.95 -10.48
CA GLU A 157 3.70 -11.86 -11.84
C GLU A 157 2.39 -12.67 -11.97
N GLU A 158 2.33 -13.85 -11.32
CA GLU A 158 1.17 -14.74 -11.36
C GLU A 158 0.03 -14.34 -10.41
N HIS A 159 0.32 -13.54 -9.39
CA HIS A 159 -0.63 -13.26 -8.31
C HIS A 159 -0.86 -11.77 -8.11
N THR A 160 -2.13 -11.40 -8.04
CA THR A 160 -2.51 -10.01 -7.80
C THR A 160 -2.26 -9.58 -6.35
N ARG A 161 -1.76 -8.36 -6.19
CA ARG A 161 -1.62 -7.68 -4.88
C ARG A 161 -2.95 -7.31 -4.23
N GLU A 162 -4.06 -7.49 -4.94
CA GLU A 162 -5.41 -7.25 -4.41
C GLU A 162 -5.88 -8.36 -3.45
N ASN A 163 -5.29 -9.55 -3.56
CA ASN A 163 -5.52 -10.65 -2.63
C ASN A 163 -4.18 -11.08 -2.01
N PRO A 164 -3.75 -10.43 -0.94
CA PRO A 164 -2.40 -10.63 -0.41
C PRO A 164 -2.17 -11.99 0.23
N LEU A 165 -3.22 -12.73 0.64
CA LEU A 165 -3.03 -14.00 1.33
C LEU A 165 -2.37 -15.07 0.44
N PRO A 166 -2.88 -15.40 -0.76
CA PRO A 166 -2.19 -16.35 -1.65
C PRO A 166 -0.80 -15.88 -2.04
N LEU A 167 -0.62 -14.58 -2.27
CA LEU A 167 0.69 -14.01 -2.61
C LEU A 167 1.71 -14.27 -1.48
N VAL A 168 1.35 -13.94 -0.23
CA VAL A 168 2.21 -14.17 0.94
C VAL A 168 2.51 -15.65 1.12
N MET A 169 1.50 -16.51 1.10
CA MET A 169 1.67 -17.95 1.29
C MET A 169 2.58 -18.57 0.24
N LYS A 170 2.38 -18.25 -1.04
CA LYS A 170 3.23 -18.75 -2.13
C LYS A 170 4.65 -18.20 -2.07
N THR A 171 4.80 -16.93 -1.66
CA THR A 171 6.12 -16.32 -1.45
C THR A 171 6.87 -17.06 -0.34
N LEU A 172 6.23 -17.32 0.79
CA LEU A 172 6.83 -18.09 1.90
C LEU A 172 7.18 -19.53 1.48
N PHE A 173 6.34 -20.17 0.69
CA PHE A 173 6.59 -21.51 0.18
C PHE A 173 7.78 -21.53 -0.81
N ARG A 174 7.86 -20.59 -1.73
CA ARG A 174 8.93 -20.50 -2.73
C ARG A 174 10.26 -20.03 -2.14
N GLU A 175 10.21 -19.24 -1.07
CA GLU A 175 11.38 -18.68 -0.41
C GLU A 175 11.19 -18.63 1.12
N PRO A 176 11.43 -19.74 1.84
CA PRO A 176 11.21 -19.85 3.28
C PRO A 176 11.98 -18.85 4.13
N ARG A 177 13.07 -18.25 3.61
CA ARG A 177 13.83 -17.22 4.32
C ARG A 177 12.99 -15.98 4.67
N PHE A 178 11.84 -15.76 4.01
CA PHE A 178 10.89 -14.73 4.42
C PHE A 178 10.26 -14.99 5.78
N LEU A 179 10.27 -16.25 6.29
CA LEU A 179 9.75 -16.57 7.63
C LEU A 179 10.45 -15.77 8.75
N LYS A 180 11.72 -15.37 8.54
CA LYS A 180 12.44 -14.53 9.52
C LYS A 180 11.75 -13.20 9.79
N PHE A 181 10.94 -12.69 8.85
CA PHE A 181 10.21 -11.41 8.97
C PHE A 181 8.82 -11.58 9.60
N VAL A 182 8.30 -12.81 9.72
CA VAL A 182 6.99 -13.10 10.33
C VAL A 182 7.02 -12.89 11.86
N LYS A 183 8.20 -12.95 12.47
CA LYS A 183 8.40 -12.72 13.90
C LYS A 183 8.14 -11.27 14.36
N TYR A 184 8.08 -10.32 13.45
CA TYR A 184 7.77 -8.92 13.73
C TYR A 184 6.25 -8.69 13.85
#